data_ba6f306dba1725fec65a6da3c073e8e3
#
_entry.id   ba6f306dba1725fec65a6da3c073e8e3
#
_cell.length_a   1.000
_cell.length_b   1.000
_cell.length_c   1.000
_cell.angle_alpha   90.00
_cell.angle_beta   90.00
_cell.angle_gamma   90.00
#
_symmetry.space_group_name_H-M   'P 1'
#
loop_
_entity.id
_entity.type
_entity.pdbx_description
1 polymer ?
#
loop_
_entity_poly.entity_id
_entity_poly.type
_entity_poly.pdbx_seq_one_letter_code
_entity_poly.pdbx_strand_id
1 'polypeptide(L)'
;MVVGASRRARRVVRRQSGKGIVYSAIDVKKWAEKIPTAAQVRPACCSRCGAASRPLGGVVVLVGHGLRERQVRGPAGPRGQPETRVIVVRRYRCERCGGLTTVLPRGLTARRHYSASAIGLALCLHGMQGLSIGETRQRVCTWPVGFETERWTTLISWLAAVAEGRLFPCVRPSPTQASQRRQAERAAATLCSLALATDELEAQAFEGAALAA
;
A
#
# COMPACT_ATOMS: atom_id res chain seq x y z
N MET A 1 -21.98 -39.65 27.08
CA MET A 1 -21.54 -39.25 25.72
C MET A 1 -21.77 -37.76 25.55
N VAL A 2 -20.71 -36.95 25.68
CA VAL A 2 -20.81 -35.50 25.53
C VAL A 2 -20.14 -35.13 24.20
N VAL A 3 -20.95 -34.63 23.27
CA VAL A 3 -20.50 -34.24 21.93
C VAL A 3 -19.84 -32.87 22.04
N GLY A 4 -18.53 -32.82 21.85
CA GLY A 4 -17.73 -31.59 21.85
C GLY A 4 -18.03 -30.74 20.63
N ALA A 5 -18.61 -29.56 20.84
CA ALA A 5 -18.81 -28.54 19.80
C ALA A 5 -17.48 -27.88 19.47
N SER A 6 -16.95 -28.15 18.28
CA SER A 6 -15.78 -27.51 17.69
C SER A 6 -16.05 -26.00 17.51
N ARG A 7 -15.38 -25.17 18.30
CA ARG A 7 -15.34 -23.73 18.11
C ARG A 7 -14.45 -23.41 16.89
N ARG A 8 -15.05 -23.25 15.72
CA ARG A 8 -14.37 -22.66 14.55
C ARG A 8 -13.89 -21.25 14.93
N ALA A 9 -12.57 -21.10 14.97
CA ALA A 9 -11.90 -19.81 15.17
C ALA A 9 -12.38 -18.82 14.09
N ARG A 10 -13.17 -17.82 14.47
CA ARG A 10 -13.51 -16.69 13.62
C ARG A 10 -12.22 -15.92 13.36
N ARG A 11 -11.66 -16.08 12.17
CA ARG A 11 -10.56 -15.27 11.67
C ARG A 11 -11.01 -13.80 11.69
N VAL A 12 -10.53 -13.07 12.69
CA VAL A 12 -10.79 -11.62 12.84
C VAL A 12 -10.10 -10.93 11.66
N VAL A 13 -10.88 -10.63 10.62
CA VAL A 13 -10.43 -9.74 9.55
C VAL A 13 -10.23 -8.38 10.21
N ARG A 14 -8.98 -7.99 10.43
CA ARG A 14 -8.60 -6.67 10.92
C ARG A 14 -9.28 -5.63 10.03
N ARG A 15 -10.22 -4.89 10.59
CA ARG A 15 -10.87 -3.75 9.94
C ARG A 15 -9.78 -2.71 9.63
N GLN A 16 -9.26 -2.74 8.41
CA GLN A 16 -8.42 -1.66 7.92
C GLN A 16 -9.28 -0.40 7.84
N SER A 17 -8.87 0.65 8.54
CA SER A 17 -9.56 1.93 8.73
C SER A 17 -9.57 2.84 7.49
N GLY A 18 -9.88 2.28 6.34
CA GLY A 18 -10.08 3.02 5.10
C GLY A 18 -11.45 2.69 4.53
N LYS A 19 -12.50 3.37 5.01
CA LYS A 19 -13.87 3.16 4.51
C LYS A 19 -13.87 3.08 2.98
N GLY A 20 -14.05 1.88 2.42
CA GLY A 20 -14.23 1.67 0.99
C GLY A 20 -12.99 1.32 0.17
N ILE A 21 -11.85 0.99 0.77
CA ILE A 21 -10.66 0.50 0.05
C ILE A 21 -10.29 -0.90 0.55
N VAL A 22 -10.05 -1.82 -0.38
CA VAL A 22 -9.52 -3.17 -0.13
C VAL A 22 -8.39 -3.46 -1.10
N TYR A 23 -7.51 -4.40 -0.75
CA TYR A 23 -6.37 -4.77 -1.58
C TYR A 23 -6.59 -6.12 -2.25
N SER A 24 -6.17 -6.20 -3.50
CA SER A 24 -6.04 -7.45 -4.26
C SER A 24 -4.67 -8.09 -3.99
N ALA A 25 -4.57 -9.40 -4.15
CA ALA A 25 -3.29 -10.09 -4.18
C ALA A 25 -2.49 -9.84 -5.47
N ILE A 26 -3.11 -9.29 -6.51
CA ILE A 26 -2.47 -8.98 -7.79
C ILE A 26 -1.55 -7.78 -7.61
N ASP A 27 -0.28 -7.95 -8.00
CA ASP A 27 0.71 -6.88 -7.98
C ASP A 27 0.38 -5.76 -8.98
N VAL A 28 0.80 -4.53 -8.66
CA VAL A 28 0.52 -3.34 -9.49
C VAL A 28 1.10 -3.44 -10.89
N LYS A 29 2.23 -4.12 -11.10
CA LYS A 29 2.83 -4.31 -12.44
C LYS A 29 1.92 -5.18 -13.30
N LYS A 30 1.53 -6.35 -12.80
CA LYS A 30 0.59 -7.26 -13.48
C LYS A 30 -0.77 -6.61 -13.71
N TRP A 31 -1.23 -5.80 -12.77
CA TRP A 31 -2.48 -5.05 -12.90
C TRP A 31 -2.40 -3.99 -14.00
N ALA A 32 -1.27 -3.30 -14.15
CA ALA A 32 -1.05 -2.30 -15.19
C ALA A 32 -0.97 -2.92 -16.59
N GLU A 33 -0.39 -4.12 -16.72
CA GLU A 33 -0.33 -4.88 -17.96
C GLU A 33 -1.73 -5.31 -18.42
N LYS A 34 -2.54 -5.79 -17.50
CA LYS A 34 -3.90 -6.26 -17.80
C LYS A 34 -4.84 -5.98 -16.63
N ILE A 35 -5.82 -5.12 -16.87
CA ILE A 35 -6.85 -4.81 -15.86
C ILE A 35 -7.65 -6.08 -15.56
N PRO A 36 -7.66 -6.61 -14.31
CA PRO A 36 -8.38 -7.83 -13.98
C PRO A 36 -9.89 -7.66 -14.21
N THR A 37 -10.58 -8.73 -14.52
CA THR A 37 -12.05 -8.73 -14.61
C THR A 37 -12.72 -8.44 -13.27
N ALA A 38 -13.98 -8.01 -13.30
CA ALA A 38 -14.74 -7.77 -12.07
C ALA A 38 -14.91 -9.04 -11.21
N ALA A 39 -14.89 -10.22 -11.82
CA ALA A 39 -14.99 -11.49 -11.09
C ALA A 39 -13.69 -11.84 -10.36
N GLN A 40 -12.54 -11.59 -10.98
CA GLN A 40 -11.22 -11.95 -10.44
C GLN A 40 -10.85 -11.19 -9.18
N VAL A 41 -11.23 -9.92 -9.07
CA VAL A 41 -10.84 -9.06 -7.95
C VAL A 41 -12.01 -8.60 -7.09
N ARG A 42 -13.15 -9.30 -7.19
CA ARG A 42 -14.30 -9.01 -6.34
C ARG A 42 -13.96 -9.30 -4.89
N PRO A 43 -14.14 -8.34 -3.97
CA PRO A 43 -13.91 -8.56 -2.54
C PRO A 43 -14.81 -9.67 -2.00
N ALA A 44 -14.35 -10.44 -1.02
CA ALA A 44 -15.13 -11.50 -0.39
C ALA A 44 -16.35 -10.95 0.34
N CYS A 45 -16.26 -9.74 0.90
CA CYS A 45 -17.35 -9.09 1.62
C CYS A 45 -17.29 -7.57 1.43
N CYS A 46 -18.41 -6.91 1.71
CA CYS A 46 -18.51 -5.46 1.73
C CYS A 46 -17.67 -4.88 2.86
N SER A 47 -16.79 -3.93 2.54
CA SER A 47 -15.92 -3.25 3.51
C SER A 47 -16.70 -2.39 4.53
N ARG A 48 -17.96 -2.03 4.22
CA ARG A 48 -18.79 -1.17 5.06
C ARG A 48 -19.73 -1.97 5.98
N CYS A 49 -20.48 -2.93 5.43
CA CYS A 49 -21.51 -3.66 6.19
C CYS A 49 -21.18 -5.15 6.44
N GLY A 50 -20.05 -5.65 5.92
CA GLY A 50 -19.64 -7.03 6.10
C GLY A 50 -20.44 -8.06 5.29
N ALA A 51 -21.43 -7.65 4.49
CA ALA A 51 -22.23 -8.59 3.70
C ALA A 51 -21.34 -9.40 2.74
N ALA A 52 -21.54 -10.72 2.69
CA ALA A 52 -20.84 -11.59 1.75
C ALA A 52 -21.12 -11.14 0.32
N SER A 53 -20.07 -11.13 -0.51
CA SER A 53 -20.15 -10.69 -1.91
C SER A 53 -21.01 -11.61 -2.77
N ARG A 54 -20.89 -12.93 -2.50
CA ARG A 54 -21.65 -13.99 -3.13
C ARG A 54 -22.14 -14.95 -2.04
N PRO A 55 -23.29 -14.69 -1.41
CA PRO A 55 -23.86 -15.64 -0.44
C PRO A 55 -24.23 -16.94 -1.16
N LEU A 56 -24.06 -18.06 -0.47
CA LEU A 56 -24.41 -19.38 -1.00
C LEU A 56 -25.93 -19.43 -1.31
N GLY A 57 -26.28 -19.82 -2.52
CA GLY A 57 -27.70 -19.88 -2.98
C GLY A 57 -28.35 -18.51 -3.19
N GLY A 58 -27.62 -17.40 -3.03
CA GLY A 58 -28.16 -16.04 -3.16
C GLY A 58 -27.59 -15.25 -4.36
N VAL A 59 -28.15 -14.07 -4.56
CA VAL A 59 -27.71 -13.13 -5.60
C VAL A 59 -26.41 -12.45 -5.22
N VAL A 60 -25.68 -11.97 -6.24
CA VAL A 60 -24.43 -11.22 -6.03
C VAL A 60 -24.76 -9.89 -5.35
N VAL A 61 -24.17 -9.67 -4.17
CA VAL A 61 -24.37 -8.46 -3.34
C VAL A 61 -23.37 -7.35 -3.67
N LEU A 62 -22.11 -7.69 -4.00
CA LEU A 62 -21.13 -6.71 -4.45
C LEU A 62 -21.06 -6.73 -5.97
N VAL A 63 -21.73 -5.79 -6.62
CA VAL A 63 -21.76 -5.65 -8.09
C VAL A 63 -20.66 -4.73 -8.58
N GLY A 64 -20.15 -4.98 -9.79
CA GLY A 64 -19.19 -4.08 -10.43
C GLY A 64 -19.79 -2.70 -10.64
N HIS A 65 -19.06 -1.64 -10.23
CA HIS A 65 -19.52 -0.24 -10.31
C HIS A 65 -18.54 0.62 -11.11
N GLY A 66 -18.04 0.07 -12.22
CA GLY A 66 -17.16 0.76 -13.14
C GLY A 66 -15.69 0.79 -12.72
N LEU A 67 -14.97 1.62 -13.41
CA LEU A 67 -13.52 1.81 -13.32
C LEU A 67 -13.22 3.22 -12.80
N ARG A 68 -12.05 3.40 -12.23
CA ARG A 68 -11.56 4.71 -11.79
C ARG A 68 -10.07 4.81 -12.07
N GLU A 69 -9.66 5.91 -12.68
CA GLU A 69 -8.26 6.27 -12.82
C GLU A 69 -7.63 6.67 -11.48
N ARG A 70 -6.38 6.32 -11.34
CA ARG A 70 -5.57 6.64 -10.19
C ARG A 70 -4.13 6.91 -10.60
N GLN A 71 -3.59 8.04 -10.17
CA GLN A 71 -2.17 8.34 -10.34
C GLN A 71 -1.33 7.45 -9.41
N VAL A 72 -0.20 7.00 -9.94
CA VAL A 72 0.86 6.30 -9.22
C VAL A 72 2.17 7.01 -9.53
N ARG A 73 2.79 7.59 -8.52
CA ARG A 73 4.01 8.38 -8.63
C ARG A 73 5.22 7.63 -8.08
N GLY A 74 6.38 7.99 -8.56
CA GLY A 74 7.67 7.47 -8.16
C GLY A 74 8.31 6.63 -9.26
N PRO A 75 9.54 6.16 -9.07
CA PRO A 75 10.24 5.34 -10.05
C PRO A 75 9.54 4.00 -10.27
N ALA A 76 9.68 3.45 -11.49
CA ALA A 76 9.17 2.12 -11.84
C ALA A 76 10.04 0.98 -11.29
N GLY A 77 11.29 1.27 -10.98
CA GLY A 77 12.28 0.38 -10.39
C GLY A 77 13.23 1.13 -9.46
N PRO A 78 14.08 0.45 -8.68
CA PRO A 78 14.92 1.07 -7.66
C PRO A 78 15.91 2.11 -8.25
N ARG A 79 16.40 1.87 -9.48
CA ARG A 79 17.29 2.77 -10.22
C ARG A 79 16.55 3.62 -11.28
N GLY A 80 15.23 3.51 -11.38
CA GLY A 80 14.43 4.23 -12.37
C GLY A 80 14.31 5.72 -12.06
N GLN A 81 14.03 6.50 -13.10
CA GLN A 81 13.66 7.90 -12.94
C GLN A 81 12.24 8.00 -12.36
N PRO A 82 11.95 9.02 -11.53
CA PRO A 82 10.61 9.25 -11.04
C PRO A 82 9.66 9.61 -12.19
N GLU A 83 8.51 8.96 -12.21
CA GLU A 83 7.46 9.18 -13.21
C GLU A 83 6.06 9.21 -12.58
N THR A 84 5.10 9.78 -13.28
CA THR A 84 3.68 9.68 -12.94
C THR A 84 3.00 8.79 -13.95
N ARG A 85 2.47 7.67 -13.49
CA ARG A 85 1.66 6.75 -14.29
C ARG A 85 0.21 6.81 -13.86
N VAL A 86 -0.69 6.52 -14.78
CA VAL A 86 -2.11 6.35 -14.49
C VAL A 86 -2.45 4.87 -14.59
N ILE A 87 -3.05 4.34 -13.55
CA ILE A 87 -3.62 2.99 -13.56
C ILE A 87 -5.13 3.07 -13.37
N VAL A 88 -5.82 2.06 -13.89
CA VAL A 88 -7.27 1.96 -13.76
C VAL A 88 -7.62 0.93 -12.71
N VAL A 89 -8.36 1.32 -11.67
CA VAL A 89 -8.78 0.45 -10.57
C VAL A 89 -10.28 0.16 -10.60
N ARG A 90 -10.67 -0.99 -10.06
CA ARG A 90 -12.08 -1.40 -10.06
C ARG A 90 -12.82 -0.93 -8.83
N ARG A 91 -14.10 -0.58 -9.03
CA ARG A 91 -15.03 -0.22 -7.97
C ARG A 91 -16.18 -1.20 -7.93
N TYR A 92 -16.73 -1.37 -6.74
CA TYR A 92 -17.91 -2.20 -6.46
C TYR A 92 -18.90 -1.42 -5.63
N ARG A 93 -20.20 -1.64 -5.89
CA ARG A 93 -21.28 -1.15 -5.06
C ARG A 93 -21.91 -2.32 -4.33
N CYS A 94 -22.20 -2.12 -3.06
CA CYS A 94 -22.92 -3.09 -2.26
C CYS A 94 -24.43 -2.83 -2.40
N GLU A 95 -25.16 -3.78 -2.93
CA GLU A 95 -26.62 -3.67 -3.10
C GLU A 95 -27.35 -3.63 -1.74
N ARG A 96 -26.74 -4.16 -0.67
CA ARG A 96 -27.34 -4.16 0.67
C ARG A 96 -27.24 -2.81 1.38
N CYS A 97 -26.13 -2.08 1.25
CA CYS A 97 -25.91 -0.84 2.02
C CYS A 97 -25.57 0.37 1.15
N GLY A 98 -25.55 0.23 -0.19
CA GLY A 98 -25.16 1.29 -1.12
C GLY A 98 -23.68 1.70 -1.04
N GLY A 99 -22.88 1.09 -0.15
CA GLY A 99 -21.48 1.45 0.06
C GLY A 99 -20.60 1.12 -1.13
N LEU A 100 -19.68 2.04 -1.47
CA LEU A 100 -18.69 1.83 -2.54
C LEU A 100 -17.40 1.25 -1.97
N THR A 101 -16.83 0.27 -2.67
CA THR A 101 -15.53 -0.34 -2.39
C THR A 101 -14.63 -0.20 -3.61
N THR A 102 -13.45 0.39 -3.42
CA THR A 102 -12.40 0.44 -4.46
C THR A 102 -11.38 -0.65 -4.18
N VAL A 103 -11.03 -1.42 -5.19
CA VAL A 103 -10.01 -2.46 -5.09
C VAL A 103 -8.72 -1.93 -5.67
N LEU A 104 -7.68 -1.92 -4.86
CA LEU A 104 -6.33 -1.54 -5.25
C LEU A 104 -5.46 -2.77 -5.47
N PRO A 105 -4.57 -2.78 -6.45
CA PRO A 105 -3.52 -3.79 -6.54
C PRO A 105 -2.56 -3.69 -5.34
N ARG A 106 -1.90 -4.80 -5.02
CA ARG A 106 -0.79 -4.82 -4.07
C ARG A 106 0.34 -3.91 -4.57
N GLY A 107 1.07 -3.28 -3.66
CA GLY A 107 2.12 -2.31 -3.97
C GLY A 107 1.63 -0.87 -4.07
N LEU A 108 0.32 -0.62 -3.89
CA LEU A 108 -0.23 0.72 -3.71
C LEU A 108 -0.66 0.94 -2.26
N THR A 109 -0.62 2.19 -1.84
CA THR A 109 -1.07 2.60 -0.50
C THR A 109 -2.36 3.41 -0.60
N ALA A 110 -3.30 3.17 0.32
CA ALA A 110 -4.55 3.93 0.38
C ALA A 110 -4.27 5.43 0.57
N ARG A 111 -5.01 6.26 -0.19
CA ARG A 111 -4.97 7.73 -0.06
C ARG A 111 -3.61 8.39 -0.32
N ARG A 112 -2.68 7.70 -0.97
CA ARG A 112 -1.38 8.24 -1.38
C ARG A 112 -1.17 8.07 -2.87
N HIS A 113 -0.55 9.06 -3.50
CA HIS A 113 -0.25 8.99 -4.93
C HIS A 113 1.03 8.20 -5.22
N TYR A 114 1.95 8.08 -4.27
CA TYR A 114 3.17 7.31 -4.43
C TYR A 114 2.94 5.81 -4.27
N SER A 115 3.65 5.00 -5.07
CA SER A 115 3.68 3.55 -4.85
C SER A 115 4.33 3.21 -3.52
N ALA A 116 4.00 2.06 -2.96
CA ALA A 116 4.67 1.57 -1.76
C ALA A 116 6.17 1.43 -1.96
N SER A 117 6.58 0.90 -3.13
CA SER A 117 7.98 0.77 -3.53
C SER A 117 8.72 2.11 -3.53
N ALA A 118 8.12 3.16 -4.09
CA ALA A 118 8.72 4.50 -4.10
C ALA A 118 8.87 5.06 -2.67
N ILE A 119 7.93 4.78 -1.79
CA ILE A 119 8.03 5.17 -0.37
C ILE A 119 9.14 4.38 0.32
N GLY A 120 9.22 3.07 0.11
CA GLY A 120 10.29 2.22 0.67
C GLY A 120 11.68 2.67 0.22
N LEU A 121 11.82 2.99 -1.08
CA LEU A 121 13.06 3.55 -1.64
C LEU A 121 13.43 4.87 -0.94
N ALA A 122 12.49 5.79 -0.77
CA ALA A 122 12.75 7.06 -0.08
C ALA A 122 13.23 6.86 1.36
N LEU A 123 12.64 5.91 2.09
CA LEU A 123 13.05 5.57 3.45
C LEU A 123 14.46 4.98 3.47
N CYS A 124 14.83 4.15 2.49
CA CYS A 124 16.17 3.59 2.35
C CYS A 124 17.21 4.68 2.04
N LEU A 125 16.96 5.50 1.02
CA LEU A 125 17.86 6.58 0.62
C LEU A 125 18.14 7.54 1.78
N HIS A 126 17.11 7.99 2.48
CA HIS A 126 17.26 8.92 3.58
C HIS A 126 17.82 8.28 4.86
N GLY A 127 17.32 7.10 5.23
CA GLY A 127 17.65 6.45 6.49
C GLY A 127 18.98 5.69 6.45
N MET A 128 19.13 4.78 5.48
CA MET A 128 20.28 3.86 5.41
C MET A 128 21.45 4.44 4.62
N GLN A 129 21.18 5.12 3.50
CA GLN A 129 22.24 5.71 2.69
C GLN A 129 22.62 7.14 3.11
N GLY A 130 21.85 7.75 4.01
CA GLY A 130 22.18 9.05 4.58
C GLY A 130 21.92 10.25 3.68
N LEU A 131 21.21 10.08 2.55
CA LEU A 131 20.91 11.17 1.65
C LEU A 131 20.08 12.26 2.37
N SER A 132 20.33 13.51 1.99
CA SER A 132 19.49 14.64 2.42
C SER A 132 18.05 14.47 1.94
N ILE A 133 17.12 15.22 2.52
CA ILE A 133 15.72 15.23 2.09
C ILE A 133 15.61 15.70 0.63
N GLY A 134 16.42 16.67 0.21
CA GLY A 134 16.46 17.19 -1.15
C GLY A 134 16.91 16.14 -2.17
N GLU A 135 18.03 15.45 -1.91
CA GLU A 135 18.55 14.37 -2.78
C GLU A 135 17.56 13.20 -2.86
N THR A 136 16.98 12.79 -1.71
CA THR A 136 15.93 11.76 -1.67
C THR A 136 14.73 12.15 -2.53
N ARG A 137 14.33 13.44 -2.47
CA ARG A 137 13.22 13.95 -3.28
C ARG A 137 13.55 13.87 -4.77
N GLN A 138 14.73 14.24 -5.20
CA GLN A 138 15.14 14.16 -6.61
C GLN A 138 15.03 12.73 -7.17
N ARG A 139 15.34 11.73 -6.36
CA ARG A 139 15.28 10.31 -6.74
C ARG A 139 13.86 9.74 -6.79
N VAL A 140 12.90 10.35 -6.11
CA VAL A 140 11.56 9.74 -5.92
C VAL A 140 10.41 10.63 -6.41
N CYS A 141 10.56 11.95 -6.38
CA CYS A 141 9.50 12.89 -6.69
C CYS A 141 9.47 13.28 -8.16
N THR A 142 8.28 13.26 -8.76
CA THR A 142 8.04 13.63 -10.17
C THR A 142 7.86 15.13 -10.37
N TRP A 143 7.79 15.92 -9.31
CA TRP A 143 7.62 17.37 -9.41
C TRP A 143 8.98 18.07 -9.51
N PRO A 144 9.12 19.05 -10.42
CA PRO A 144 10.35 19.85 -10.47
C PRO A 144 10.67 20.43 -9.10
N VAL A 145 11.94 20.44 -8.76
CA VAL A 145 12.44 21.05 -7.52
C VAL A 145 12.48 22.55 -7.74
N GLY A 146 11.52 23.30 -7.19
CA GLY A 146 11.68 24.76 -7.05
C GLY A 146 12.71 25.09 -5.98
N PHE A 147 13.35 26.25 -6.08
CA PHE A 147 14.47 26.70 -5.24
C PHE A 147 14.19 26.72 -3.71
N GLU A 148 12.95 26.56 -3.26
CA GLU A 148 12.56 26.74 -1.85
C GLU A 148 12.37 25.44 -1.07
N THR A 149 12.72 24.26 -1.59
CA THR A 149 12.27 23.02 -1.00
C THR A 149 13.35 22.14 -0.39
N GLU A 150 14.06 22.66 0.59
CA GLU A 150 14.79 21.82 1.56
C GLU A 150 13.84 20.94 2.40
N ARG A 151 12.55 21.33 2.50
CA ARG A 151 11.54 20.62 3.29
C ARG A 151 10.59 19.81 2.39
N TRP A 152 10.90 18.56 2.16
CA TRP A 152 9.94 17.65 1.55
C TRP A 152 8.99 17.08 2.61
N THR A 153 7.91 17.81 2.91
CA THR A 153 6.92 17.45 3.92
C THR A 153 6.27 16.08 3.69
N THR A 154 6.28 15.60 2.45
CA THR A 154 5.76 14.27 2.07
C THR A 154 6.53 13.15 2.77
N LEU A 155 7.87 13.20 2.82
CA LEU A 155 8.69 12.21 3.54
C LEU A 155 8.37 12.24 5.04
N ILE A 156 8.25 13.42 5.63
CA ILE A 156 7.90 13.60 7.05
C ILE A 156 6.51 12.98 7.34
N SER A 157 5.54 13.22 6.45
CA SER A 157 4.20 12.64 6.55
C SER A 157 4.21 11.11 6.44
N TRP A 158 5.11 10.53 5.64
CA TRP A 158 5.27 9.08 5.56
C TRP A 158 5.87 8.51 6.84
N LEU A 159 6.89 9.14 7.39
CA LEU A 159 7.50 8.74 8.67
C LEU A 159 6.49 8.77 9.81
N ALA A 160 5.69 9.84 9.91
CA ALA A 160 4.61 9.91 10.89
C ALA A 160 3.59 8.77 10.70
N ALA A 161 3.22 8.47 9.45
CA ALA A 161 2.29 7.38 9.16
C ALA A 161 2.86 5.98 9.44
N VAL A 162 4.17 5.77 9.29
CA VAL A 162 4.87 4.55 9.71
C VAL A 162 4.87 4.44 11.23
N ALA A 163 5.21 5.51 11.94
CA ALA A 163 5.21 5.55 13.41
C ALA A 163 3.83 5.24 14.01
N GLU A 164 2.77 5.67 13.34
CA GLU A 164 1.38 5.40 13.74
C GLU A 164 0.84 4.04 13.25
N GLY A 165 1.63 3.23 12.56
CA GLY A 165 1.22 1.94 11.99
C GLY A 165 0.18 2.03 10.86
N ARG A 166 -0.05 3.25 10.31
CA ARG A 166 -0.97 3.48 9.17
C ARG A 166 -0.32 3.18 7.80
N LEU A 167 1.00 3.16 7.77
CA LEU A 167 1.82 2.80 6.62
C LEU A 167 2.81 1.72 7.06
N PHE A 168 2.92 0.64 6.28
CA PHE A 168 3.76 -0.52 6.60
C PHE A 168 3.56 -1.04 8.04
N PRO A 169 2.40 -1.63 8.36
CA PRO A 169 2.07 -2.07 9.73
C PRO A 169 2.98 -3.18 10.27
N CYS A 170 3.82 -3.78 9.42
CA CYS A 170 4.88 -4.70 9.82
C CYS A 170 6.08 -4.01 10.48
N VAL A 171 6.25 -2.70 10.26
CA VAL A 171 7.31 -1.90 10.89
C VAL A 171 6.93 -1.60 12.33
N ARG A 172 7.77 -2.00 13.27
CA ARG A 172 7.56 -1.68 14.69
C ARG A 172 7.77 -0.18 14.91
N PRO A 173 6.92 0.47 15.72
CA PRO A 173 7.09 1.88 16.06
C PRO A 173 8.49 2.15 16.61
N SER A 174 9.06 3.28 16.24
CA SER A 174 10.33 3.75 16.81
C SER A 174 10.10 4.41 18.17
N PRO A 175 11.11 4.44 19.06
CA PRO A 175 11.02 5.26 20.27
C PRO A 175 10.67 6.72 19.93
N THR A 176 9.88 7.36 20.79
CA THR A 176 9.34 8.71 20.59
C THR A 176 10.43 9.77 20.36
N GLN A 177 11.63 9.54 20.89
CA GLN A 177 12.77 10.45 20.76
C GLN A 177 13.69 10.17 19.57
N ALA A 178 13.37 9.16 18.72
CA ALA A 178 14.21 8.84 17.58
C ALA A 178 14.14 9.95 16.51
N SER A 179 15.30 10.36 15.96
CA SER A 179 15.36 11.30 14.85
C SER A 179 14.62 10.74 13.62
N GLN A 180 14.18 11.63 12.71
CA GLN A 180 13.52 11.22 11.47
C GLN A 180 14.36 10.24 10.64
N ARG A 181 15.68 10.47 10.56
CA ARG A 181 16.61 9.58 9.89
C ARG A 181 16.64 8.19 10.52
N ARG A 182 16.70 8.11 11.85
CA ARG A 182 16.68 6.84 12.58
C ARG A 182 15.35 6.09 12.39
N GLN A 183 14.24 6.81 12.32
CA GLN A 183 12.93 6.21 12.01
C GLN A 183 12.91 5.65 10.59
N ALA A 184 13.45 6.40 9.60
CA ALA A 184 13.57 5.96 8.22
C ALA A 184 14.46 4.73 8.08
N GLU A 185 15.63 4.72 8.74
CA GLU A 185 16.56 3.59 8.77
C GLU A 185 15.89 2.30 9.28
N ARG A 186 15.22 2.37 10.43
CA ARG A 186 14.53 1.21 11.00
C ARG A 186 13.41 0.70 10.10
N ALA A 187 12.64 1.61 9.51
CA ALA A 187 11.59 1.25 8.58
C ALA A 187 12.17 0.58 7.34
N ALA A 188 13.20 1.17 6.74
CA ALA A 188 13.87 0.61 5.57
C ALA A 188 14.48 -0.77 5.86
N ALA A 189 15.17 -0.95 6.99
CA ALA A 189 15.73 -2.24 7.39
C ALA A 189 14.65 -3.34 7.51
N THR A 190 13.50 -3.00 8.11
CA THR A 190 12.37 -3.94 8.18
C THR A 190 11.83 -4.27 6.79
N LEU A 191 11.72 -3.28 5.89
CA LEU A 191 11.25 -3.53 4.52
C LEU A 191 12.25 -4.37 3.73
N CYS A 192 13.55 -4.10 3.84
CA CYS A 192 14.60 -4.90 3.20
C CYS A 192 14.50 -6.38 3.60
N SER A 193 14.24 -6.68 4.87
CA SER A 193 14.12 -8.07 5.34
C SER A 193 12.92 -8.84 4.78
N LEU A 194 11.98 -8.17 4.15
CA LEU A 194 10.83 -8.80 3.49
C LEU A 194 11.08 -9.17 2.03
N ALA A 195 12.09 -8.57 1.41
CA ALA A 195 12.46 -8.85 0.03
C ALA A 195 13.29 -10.13 -0.08
N LEU A 196 13.32 -10.70 -1.29
CA LEU A 196 14.31 -11.72 -1.61
C LEU A 196 15.71 -11.10 -1.53
N ALA A 197 16.68 -11.89 -1.06
CA ALA A 197 18.06 -11.43 -0.92
C ALA A 197 18.61 -10.97 -2.27
N THR A 198 18.97 -9.70 -2.35
CA THR A 198 19.74 -9.08 -3.42
C THR A 198 20.87 -8.30 -2.78
N ASP A 199 21.96 -8.05 -3.50
CA ASP A 199 23.10 -7.30 -2.95
C ASP A 199 22.84 -5.78 -2.83
N GLU A 200 21.68 -5.30 -3.29
CA GLU A 200 21.35 -3.88 -3.36
C GLU A 200 20.24 -3.49 -2.38
N LEU A 201 20.59 -2.66 -1.40
CA LEU A 201 19.64 -2.15 -0.39
C LEU A 201 18.44 -1.42 -1.00
N GLU A 202 18.67 -0.63 -2.07
CA GLU A 202 17.58 0.08 -2.77
C GLU A 202 16.57 -0.90 -3.37
N ALA A 203 17.06 -1.97 -3.99
CA ALA A 203 16.20 -3.01 -4.58
C ALA A 203 15.42 -3.75 -3.49
N GLN A 204 16.09 -4.14 -2.40
CA GLN A 204 15.43 -4.78 -1.26
C GLN A 204 14.34 -3.90 -0.65
N ALA A 205 14.64 -2.63 -0.37
CA ALA A 205 13.65 -1.71 0.20
C ALA A 205 12.47 -1.47 -0.76
N PHE A 206 12.75 -1.35 -2.06
CA PHE A 206 11.75 -1.16 -3.10
C PHE A 206 10.78 -2.34 -3.20
N GLU A 207 11.30 -3.56 -3.25
CA GLU A 207 10.51 -4.79 -3.34
C GLU A 207 9.81 -5.12 -2.02
N GLY A 208 10.52 -5.02 -0.90
CA GLY A 208 9.96 -5.29 0.42
C GLY A 208 8.79 -4.35 0.76
N ALA A 209 8.86 -3.10 0.35
CA ALA A 209 7.75 -2.17 0.51
C ALA A 209 6.51 -2.57 -0.33
N ALA A 210 6.70 -3.10 -1.53
CA ALA A 210 5.60 -3.64 -2.33
C ALA A 210 4.93 -4.84 -1.69
N LEU A 211 5.71 -5.67 -0.97
CA LEU A 211 5.20 -6.84 -0.24
C LEU A 211 4.49 -6.45 1.07
N ALA A 212 4.93 -5.36 1.71
CA ALA A 212 4.40 -4.86 2.98
C ALA A 212 3.08 -4.06 2.84
N ALA A 213 2.66 -3.71 1.61
CA ALA A 213 1.54 -2.81 1.32
C ALA A 213 0.17 -3.51 1.20
#